data_32e0fabecf8d54d4d2c24bbedfd9fb33
#
_entry.id   32e0fabecf8d54d4d2c24bbedfd9fb33
#
_cell.length_a   1.000
_cell.length_b   1.000
_cell.length_c   1.000
_cell.angle_alpha   90.00
_cell.angle_beta   90.00
_cell.angle_gamma   90.00
#
_symmetry.space_group_name_H-M   'P 1'
#
loop_
_entity.id
_entity.type
_entity.pdbx_description
1 polymer ?
#
loop_
_entity_poly.entity_id
_entity_poly.type
_entity_poly.pdbx_seq_one_letter_code
_entity_poly.pdbx_strand_id
1 'polypeptide(L)'
;MQSKQVFFIPRNHEYVRRLKEHLEKVGVSVVLLKPFHYASFGNLLKIIFFRLKGYRIIHVHWLYIFPFGFVMKGFYYLCKSLGIRVVWEMHNILPHGYGENDKKKCRWFYEKSDAIIFHSEQDIQRAKDLLNTNMDKIHTIIPHGNFNGSYENTISKKEARRRLNIRDEDRAILCFGFIRKNRGYEYLIDAAKALENTVVIIAGKSEDKDVCKQLLASEKRFPQLRVFVKWIPDEEIQVYFNACDIVVLPYTDITTSGVIPLAYAFSRPVITTNIGGLRDIVTEDTGMIVPARDADALRKAIENIFSRDLLAMGKCAYEYSRKELGWESNAQKIRELYELTGSVN
;
A
#
# COMPACT_ATOMS: atom_id res chain seq x y z
N MET A 1 -8.01 22.13 24.20
CA MET A 1 -6.90 21.79 23.31
C MET A 1 -7.14 22.42 21.94
N GLN A 2 -6.22 23.25 21.43
CA GLN A 2 -6.37 23.80 20.07
C GLN A 2 -6.29 22.64 19.07
N SER A 3 -7.25 22.55 18.14
CA SER A 3 -7.25 21.54 17.09
C SER A 3 -6.00 21.72 16.22
N LYS A 4 -5.22 20.65 16.04
CA LYS A 4 -4.09 20.66 15.09
C LYS A 4 -4.64 20.77 13.68
N GLN A 5 -3.98 21.57 12.84
CA GLN A 5 -4.45 21.90 11.50
C GLN A 5 -3.39 21.56 10.48
N VAL A 6 -3.72 20.65 9.53
CA VAL A 6 -2.76 20.01 8.65
C VAL A 6 -3.22 20.06 7.20
N PHE A 7 -2.30 20.26 6.27
CA PHE A 7 -2.52 20.08 4.84
C PHE A 7 -2.10 18.66 4.40
N PHE A 8 -2.91 18.01 3.59
CA PHE A 8 -2.59 16.72 2.96
C PHE A 8 -2.40 16.84 1.46
N ILE A 9 -1.39 16.13 0.92
CA ILE A 9 -1.11 16.01 -0.51
C ILE A 9 -0.78 14.55 -0.86
N PRO A 10 -1.39 13.94 -1.87
CA PRO A 10 -2.52 14.36 -2.70
C PRO A 10 -3.88 13.98 -2.11
N ARG A 11 -4.97 14.50 -2.69
CA ARG A 11 -6.33 14.33 -2.19
C ARG A 11 -7.08 13.06 -2.62
N ASN A 12 -6.71 12.46 -3.74
CA ASN A 12 -7.51 11.41 -4.41
C ASN A 12 -6.92 10.02 -4.21
N HIS A 13 -6.97 9.50 -2.98
CA HIS A 13 -6.58 8.13 -2.66
C HIS A 13 -7.40 7.66 -1.45
N GLU A 14 -7.91 6.43 -1.48
CA GLU A 14 -8.73 5.87 -0.40
C GLU A 14 -7.99 5.92 0.95
N TYR A 15 -6.71 5.60 0.98
CA TYR A 15 -5.86 5.75 2.16
C TYR A 15 -5.94 7.16 2.76
N VAL A 16 -5.77 8.19 1.92
CA VAL A 16 -5.78 9.60 2.36
C VAL A 16 -7.16 10.01 2.88
N ARG A 17 -8.23 9.52 2.25
CA ARG A 17 -9.61 9.77 2.68
C ARG A 17 -9.86 9.16 4.06
N ARG A 18 -9.49 7.89 4.24
CA ARG A 18 -9.64 7.18 5.52
C ARG A 18 -8.81 7.81 6.62
N LEU A 19 -7.55 8.11 6.35
CA LEU A 19 -6.69 8.77 7.31
C LEU A 19 -7.25 10.14 7.74
N LYS A 20 -7.74 10.93 6.79
CA LYS A 20 -8.40 12.22 7.09
C LYS A 20 -9.58 12.03 8.03
N GLU A 21 -10.51 11.12 7.72
CA GLU A 21 -11.70 10.84 8.53
C GLU A 21 -11.36 10.52 10.00
N HIS A 22 -10.32 9.71 10.21
CA HIS A 22 -9.92 9.30 11.56
C HIS A 22 -9.09 10.36 12.29
N LEU A 23 -8.29 11.15 11.58
CA LEU A 23 -7.61 12.30 12.15
C LEU A 23 -8.59 13.38 12.62
N GLU A 24 -9.67 13.60 11.87
CA GLU A 24 -10.72 14.53 12.27
C GLU A 24 -11.45 14.07 13.54
N LYS A 25 -11.64 12.76 13.73
CA LYS A 25 -12.20 12.20 14.98
C LYS A 25 -11.29 12.42 16.19
N VAL A 26 -9.98 12.46 16.01
CA VAL A 26 -9.02 12.76 17.10
C VAL A 26 -8.67 14.25 17.21
N GLY A 27 -9.44 15.13 16.56
CA GLY A 27 -9.32 16.57 16.70
C GLY A 27 -8.26 17.23 15.80
N VAL A 28 -7.85 16.58 14.71
CA VAL A 28 -6.95 17.15 13.70
C VAL A 28 -7.76 17.62 12.50
N SER A 29 -7.76 18.92 12.19
CA SER A 29 -8.44 19.46 11.02
C SER A 29 -7.58 19.32 9.77
N VAL A 30 -8.09 18.67 8.72
CA VAL A 30 -7.34 18.33 7.51
C VAL A 30 -7.87 19.04 6.26
N VAL A 31 -7.01 19.79 5.57
CA VAL A 31 -7.29 20.40 4.26
C VAL A 31 -6.57 19.64 3.17
N LEU A 32 -7.32 19.15 2.19
CA LEU A 32 -6.76 18.42 1.04
C LEU A 32 -6.30 19.38 -0.06
N LEU A 33 -5.04 19.23 -0.49
CA LEU A 33 -4.47 19.94 -1.62
C LEU A 33 -4.41 19.06 -2.87
N LYS A 34 -4.51 19.68 -4.05
CA LYS A 34 -4.32 18.98 -5.33
C LYS A 34 -2.83 18.68 -5.56
N PRO A 35 -2.47 17.64 -6.34
CA PRO A 35 -1.10 17.48 -6.82
C PRO A 35 -0.61 18.72 -7.57
N PHE A 36 0.69 19.00 -7.52
CA PHE A 36 1.30 20.21 -8.09
C PHE A 36 1.46 20.19 -9.61
N HIS A 37 1.00 19.17 -10.33
CA HIS A 37 1.15 19.08 -11.80
C HIS A 37 0.45 20.19 -12.60
N TYR A 38 -0.74 20.68 -12.11
CA TYR A 38 -1.60 21.56 -12.93
C TYR A 38 -2.26 22.72 -12.19
N ALA A 39 -1.99 22.96 -10.92
CA ALA A 39 -2.74 23.95 -10.12
C ALA A 39 -1.89 24.62 -9.05
N SER A 40 -0.66 24.94 -9.36
CA SER A 40 0.30 25.52 -8.40
C SER A 40 -0.21 26.81 -7.76
N PHE A 41 -0.83 27.70 -8.53
CA PHE A 41 -1.32 28.99 -8.04
C PHE A 41 -2.50 28.84 -7.05
N GLY A 42 -3.48 27.98 -7.39
CA GLY A 42 -4.62 27.74 -6.48
C GLY A 42 -4.22 27.08 -5.15
N ASN A 43 -3.22 26.18 -5.18
CA ASN A 43 -2.66 25.60 -3.96
C ASN A 43 -1.90 26.66 -3.13
N LEU A 44 -1.14 27.55 -3.79
CA LEU A 44 -0.41 28.61 -3.14
C LEU A 44 -1.35 29.54 -2.36
N LEU A 45 -2.42 30.02 -3.01
CA LEU A 45 -3.43 30.83 -2.35
C LEU A 45 -4.09 30.11 -1.17
N LYS A 46 -4.40 28.82 -1.33
CA LYS A 46 -4.93 27.99 -0.24
C LYS A 46 -3.95 27.87 0.92
N ILE A 47 -2.68 27.58 0.65
CA ILE A 47 -1.67 27.46 1.70
C ILE A 47 -1.56 28.78 2.49
N ILE A 48 -1.48 29.92 1.82
CA ILE A 48 -1.42 31.24 2.46
C ILE A 48 -2.68 31.49 3.30
N PHE A 49 -3.87 31.30 2.71
CA PHE A 49 -5.14 31.53 3.39
C PHE A 49 -5.29 30.67 4.66
N PHE A 50 -5.04 29.37 4.56
CA PHE A 50 -5.17 28.47 5.70
C PHE A 50 -4.02 28.64 6.69
N ARG A 51 -2.83 29.08 6.24
CA ARG A 51 -1.74 29.45 7.14
C ARG A 51 -2.14 30.57 8.10
N LEU A 52 -2.87 31.58 7.61
CA LEU A 52 -3.44 32.63 8.43
C LEU A 52 -4.49 32.13 9.44
N LYS A 53 -5.14 31.00 9.14
CA LYS A 53 -6.06 30.28 10.03
C LYS A 53 -5.37 29.29 11.00
N GLY A 54 -4.02 29.28 11.06
CA GLY A 54 -3.28 28.49 12.03
C GLY A 54 -2.74 27.15 11.51
N TYR A 55 -2.92 26.81 10.22
CA TYR A 55 -2.35 25.58 9.65
C TYR A 55 -0.83 25.69 9.57
N ARG A 56 -0.12 24.79 10.25
CA ARG A 56 1.34 24.83 10.40
C ARG A 56 2.07 23.58 9.96
N ILE A 57 1.36 22.55 9.54
CA ILE A 57 1.93 21.26 9.13
C ILE A 57 1.44 20.96 7.73
N ILE A 58 2.35 20.48 6.87
CA ILE A 58 2.01 19.88 5.60
C ILE A 58 2.48 18.43 5.60
N HIS A 59 1.54 17.51 5.33
CA HIS A 59 1.79 16.08 5.28
C HIS A 59 1.82 15.63 3.82
N VAL A 60 2.98 15.17 3.38
CA VAL A 60 3.24 14.71 2.01
C VAL A 60 3.27 13.20 1.98
N HIS A 61 2.37 12.57 1.21
CA HIS A 61 2.29 11.11 1.10
C HIS A 61 3.21 10.54 0.03
N TRP A 62 3.31 11.19 -1.15
CA TRP A 62 4.11 10.69 -2.28
C TRP A 62 4.86 11.79 -2.97
N LEU A 63 6.16 11.58 -3.28
CA LEU A 63 7.00 12.58 -3.95
C LEU A 63 6.77 12.68 -5.47
N TYR A 64 6.09 11.73 -6.10
CA TYR A 64 5.74 11.81 -7.53
C TYR A 64 4.79 12.98 -7.86
N ILE A 65 4.15 13.57 -6.85
CA ILE A 65 3.33 14.78 -7.01
C ILE A 65 4.14 16.01 -7.46
N PHE A 66 5.46 15.96 -7.35
CA PHE A 66 6.36 16.99 -7.82
C PHE A 66 7.00 16.57 -9.15
N PRO A 67 6.60 17.17 -10.31
CA PRO A 67 7.08 16.74 -11.62
C PRO A 67 8.59 16.96 -11.77
N PHE A 68 9.12 18.00 -11.13
CA PHE A 68 10.54 18.37 -11.21
C PHE A 68 11.11 18.67 -9.81
N GLY A 69 12.42 18.40 -9.63
CA GLY A 69 13.11 18.66 -8.37
C GLY A 69 13.11 20.14 -7.95
N PHE A 70 13.13 21.08 -8.90
CA PHE A 70 13.05 22.50 -8.59
C PHE A 70 11.67 22.94 -8.09
N VAL A 71 10.59 22.33 -8.58
CA VAL A 71 9.22 22.55 -8.07
C VAL A 71 9.13 22.08 -6.62
N MET A 72 9.69 20.90 -6.31
CA MET A 72 9.74 20.37 -4.96
C MET A 72 10.53 21.28 -4.01
N LYS A 73 11.70 21.79 -4.46
CA LYS A 73 12.52 22.71 -3.67
C LYS A 73 11.80 24.04 -3.44
N GLY A 74 11.20 24.63 -4.49
CA GLY A 74 10.42 25.86 -4.39
C GLY A 74 9.26 25.73 -3.41
N PHE A 75 8.51 24.63 -3.48
CA PHE A 75 7.46 24.33 -2.54
C PHE A 75 7.98 24.22 -1.09
N TYR A 76 9.08 23.49 -0.87
CA TYR A 76 9.67 23.38 0.45
C TYR A 76 10.08 24.74 1.04
N TYR A 77 10.80 25.57 0.27
CA TYR A 77 11.23 26.88 0.76
C TYR A 77 10.05 27.82 1.03
N LEU A 78 8.98 27.73 0.23
CA LEU A 78 7.73 28.42 0.52
C LEU A 78 7.13 27.96 1.85
N CYS A 79 7.04 26.68 2.10
CA CYS A 79 6.56 26.15 3.39
C CYS A 79 7.39 26.69 4.55
N LYS A 80 8.71 26.69 4.40
CA LYS A 80 9.62 27.19 5.45
C LYS A 80 9.48 28.70 5.67
N SER A 81 9.37 29.50 4.62
CA SER A 81 9.16 30.96 4.75
C SER A 81 7.84 31.31 5.44
N LEU A 82 6.85 30.45 5.33
CA LEU A 82 5.57 30.57 6.01
C LEU A 82 5.55 29.94 7.41
N GLY A 83 6.67 29.39 7.90
CA GLY A 83 6.75 28.67 9.18
C GLY A 83 5.90 27.39 9.21
N ILE A 84 5.78 26.71 8.06
CA ILE A 84 5.08 25.44 7.92
C ILE A 84 6.08 24.30 8.04
N ARG A 85 5.80 23.31 8.89
CA ARG A 85 6.56 22.08 9.06
C ARG A 85 6.17 21.05 8.00
N VAL A 86 7.15 20.28 7.53
CA VAL A 86 6.96 19.26 6.49
C VAL A 86 7.08 17.88 7.11
N VAL A 87 6.00 17.12 7.09
CA VAL A 87 5.96 15.70 7.47
C VAL A 87 5.88 14.88 6.18
N TRP A 88 6.73 13.87 6.04
CA TRP A 88 6.71 12.97 4.90
C TRP A 88 6.32 11.56 5.31
N GLU A 89 5.22 11.05 4.77
CA GLU A 89 4.83 9.66 4.90
C GLU A 89 5.43 8.84 3.74
N MET A 90 6.35 7.96 4.08
CA MET A 90 7.20 7.26 3.12
C MET A 90 6.55 5.94 2.67
N HIS A 91 5.48 6.03 1.86
CA HIS A 91 4.84 4.84 1.26
C HIS A 91 5.78 4.04 0.35
N ASN A 92 6.70 4.73 -0.33
CA ASN A 92 7.77 4.13 -1.10
C ASN A 92 9.04 4.93 -0.83
N ILE A 93 10.13 4.25 -0.51
CA ILE A 93 11.43 4.90 -0.30
C ILE A 93 11.91 5.56 -1.59
N LEU A 94 11.78 4.82 -2.69
CA LEU A 94 12.07 5.30 -4.04
C LEU A 94 10.87 5.03 -4.97
N PRO A 95 10.64 5.85 -6.02
CA PRO A 95 9.64 5.56 -7.04
C PRO A 95 9.96 4.25 -7.77
N HIS A 96 8.96 3.60 -8.35
CA HIS A 96 9.19 2.41 -9.17
C HIS A 96 9.98 2.76 -10.42
N GLY A 97 11.02 1.97 -10.73
CA GLY A 97 11.91 2.22 -11.87
C GLY A 97 12.84 3.42 -11.67
N TYR A 98 13.18 3.71 -10.43
CA TYR A 98 14.02 4.85 -10.03
C TYR A 98 15.42 4.85 -10.68
N GLY A 99 15.96 6.06 -10.87
CA GLY A 99 17.35 6.33 -11.21
C GLY A 99 18.07 7.11 -10.11
N GLU A 100 19.34 7.43 -10.36
CA GLU A 100 20.16 8.20 -9.39
C GLU A 100 19.60 9.59 -9.06
N ASN A 101 18.90 10.22 -10.01
CA ASN A 101 18.23 11.50 -9.76
C ASN A 101 17.08 11.37 -8.75
N ASP A 102 16.35 10.25 -8.78
CA ASP A 102 15.27 10.00 -7.83
C ASP A 102 15.83 9.73 -6.44
N LYS A 103 16.94 9.01 -6.31
CA LYS A 103 17.64 8.83 -5.03
C LYS A 103 18.05 10.18 -4.44
N LYS A 104 18.70 11.05 -5.23
CA LYS A 104 19.09 12.38 -4.81
C LYS A 104 17.90 13.23 -4.37
N LYS A 105 16.78 13.15 -5.09
CA LYS A 105 15.53 13.84 -4.79
C LYS A 105 14.94 13.34 -3.46
N CYS A 106 14.82 12.02 -3.27
CA CYS A 106 14.28 11.43 -2.04
C CYS A 106 15.19 11.71 -0.84
N ARG A 107 16.52 11.56 -0.99
CA ARG A 107 17.47 11.92 0.05
C ARG A 107 17.34 13.38 0.46
N TRP A 108 17.34 14.31 -0.49
CA TRP A 108 17.18 15.74 -0.20
C TRP A 108 15.88 16.03 0.55
N PHE A 109 14.76 15.40 0.14
CA PHE A 109 13.48 15.62 0.79
C PHE A 109 13.45 15.03 2.20
N TYR A 110 14.07 13.85 2.41
CA TYR A 110 14.28 13.27 3.73
C TYR A 110 15.04 14.24 4.65
N GLU A 111 16.23 14.69 4.20
CA GLU A 111 17.09 15.59 4.98
C GLU A 111 16.39 16.91 5.37
N LYS A 112 15.47 17.37 4.54
CA LYS A 112 14.75 18.62 4.74
C LYS A 112 13.41 18.48 5.46
N SER A 113 12.83 17.30 5.53
CA SER A 113 11.60 17.05 6.27
C SER A 113 11.80 17.24 7.78
N ASP A 114 10.77 17.71 8.47
CA ASP A 114 10.79 17.91 9.92
C ASP A 114 10.49 16.62 10.67
N ALA A 115 9.65 15.74 10.09
CA ALA A 115 9.37 14.41 10.61
C ALA A 115 9.03 13.42 9.49
N ILE A 116 9.22 12.14 9.77
CA ILE A 116 9.00 11.04 8.82
C ILE A 116 8.03 10.02 9.41
N ILE A 117 7.14 9.48 8.56
CA ILE A 117 6.31 8.32 8.89
C ILE A 117 6.79 7.15 8.04
N PHE A 118 7.18 6.06 8.68
CA PHE A 118 7.49 4.78 8.07
C PHE A 118 6.34 3.79 8.29
N HIS A 119 6.26 2.73 7.51
CA HIS A 119 5.23 1.70 7.66
C HIS A 119 5.73 0.44 8.39
N SER A 120 7.06 0.27 8.50
CA SER A 120 7.70 -0.84 9.22
C SER A 120 9.10 -0.46 9.70
N GLU A 121 9.64 -1.20 10.66
CA GLU A 121 11.05 -1.08 11.08
C GLU A 121 12.03 -1.33 9.92
N GLN A 122 11.68 -2.27 9.05
CA GLN A 122 12.50 -2.61 7.89
C GLN A 122 12.58 -1.47 6.88
N ASP A 123 11.52 -0.65 6.77
CA ASP A 123 11.53 0.52 5.90
C ASP A 123 12.56 1.55 6.38
N ILE A 124 12.77 1.68 7.68
CA ILE A 124 13.82 2.53 8.26
C ILE A 124 15.20 2.05 7.81
N GLN A 125 15.50 0.75 8.00
CA GLN A 125 16.79 0.20 7.61
C GLN A 125 17.01 0.31 6.10
N ARG A 126 16.01 -0.04 5.31
CA ARG A 126 16.06 0.06 3.85
C ARG A 126 16.21 1.51 3.36
N ALA A 127 15.55 2.47 4.01
CA ALA A 127 15.71 3.89 3.69
C ALA A 127 17.12 4.38 4.01
N LYS A 128 17.70 3.95 5.13
CA LYS A 128 19.08 4.24 5.52
C LYS A 128 20.06 3.78 4.43
N ASP A 129 19.93 2.55 3.97
CA ASP A 129 20.81 1.95 2.96
C ASP A 129 20.63 2.63 1.58
N LEU A 130 19.39 2.81 1.12
CA LEU A 130 19.10 3.37 -0.20
C LEU A 130 19.39 4.86 -0.31
N LEU A 131 19.09 5.63 0.73
CA LEU A 131 19.30 7.07 0.74
C LEU A 131 20.68 7.48 1.26
N ASN A 132 21.47 6.54 1.81
CA ASN A 132 22.78 6.78 2.41
C ASN A 132 22.72 7.98 3.39
N THR A 133 21.88 7.90 4.41
CA THR A 133 21.67 8.97 5.40
C THR A 133 21.46 8.37 6.79
N ASN A 134 21.80 9.13 7.83
CA ASN A 134 21.46 8.77 9.19
C ASN A 134 19.97 8.96 9.42
N MET A 135 19.30 7.97 10.02
CA MET A 135 17.85 8.05 10.31
C MET A 135 17.62 8.75 11.66
N ASP A 136 18.09 10.00 11.79
CA ASP A 136 18.11 10.83 13.00
C ASP A 136 16.89 11.78 13.13
N LYS A 137 16.01 11.75 12.15
CA LYS A 137 14.79 12.58 12.15
C LYS A 137 13.76 12.07 13.17
N ILE A 138 12.94 12.98 13.69
CA ILE A 138 11.71 12.60 14.40
C ILE A 138 10.91 11.69 13.48
N HIS A 139 10.60 10.49 13.94
CA HIS A 139 9.84 9.54 13.14
C HIS A 139 8.87 8.70 13.99
N THR A 140 7.91 8.08 13.32
CA THR A 140 7.02 7.08 13.89
C THR A 140 6.76 5.98 12.88
N ILE A 141 6.39 4.81 13.37
CA ILE A 141 5.99 3.67 12.55
C ILE A 141 4.48 3.53 12.61
N ILE A 142 3.86 3.62 11.45
CA ILE A 142 2.42 3.51 11.27
C ILE A 142 2.16 2.46 10.20
N PRO A 143 1.65 1.27 10.56
CA PRO A 143 1.33 0.26 9.57
C PRO A 143 0.28 0.79 8.59
N HIS A 144 0.26 0.24 7.37
CA HIS A 144 -0.78 0.59 6.40
C HIS A 144 -2.15 0.30 6.98
N GLY A 145 -3.02 1.31 7.01
CA GLY A 145 -4.37 1.17 7.56
C GLY A 145 -5.21 0.12 6.83
N ASN A 146 -6.17 -0.47 7.53
CA ASN A 146 -7.04 -1.50 6.99
C ASN A 146 -8.07 -0.96 5.99
N PHE A 147 -8.73 -1.90 5.27
CA PHE A 147 -9.82 -1.61 4.34
C PHE A 147 -11.17 -2.20 4.79
N ASN A 148 -11.32 -2.51 6.07
CA ASN A 148 -12.55 -3.08 6.62
C ASN A 148 -13.73 -2.12 6.38
N GLY A 149 -14.76 -2.60 5.68
CA GLY A 149 -15.92 -1.81 5.30
C GLY A 149 -15.67 -0.72 4.25
N SER A 150 -14.48 -0.71 3.59
CA SER A 150 -14.17 0.26 2.52
C SER A 150 -14.82 -0.11 1.18
N TYR A 151 -15.00 -1.38 0.95
CA TYR A 151 -15.53 -1.93 -0.30
C TYR A 151 -16.78 -2.76 -0.03
N GLU A 152 -17.65 -2.85 -1.02
CA GLU A 152 -18.80 -3.74 -0.98
C GLU A 152 -18.37 -5.20 -0.78
N ASN A 153 -19.14 -5.96 -0.01
CA ASN A 153 -18.94 -7.39 0.21
C ASN A 153 -20.32 -8.05 0.37
N THR A 154 -21.11 -8.02 -0.70
CA THR A 154 -22.51 -8.43 -0.72
C THR A 154 -22.77 -9.68 -1.55
N ILE A 155 -21.82 -10.05 -2.45
CA ILE A 155 -21.98 -11.24 -3.30
C ILE A 155 -21.41 -12.49 -2.61
N SER A 156 -22.04 -13.63 -2.84
CA SER A 156 -21.56 -14.92 -2.34
C SER A 156 -20.31 -15.41 -3.10
N LYS A 157 -19.52 -16.31 -2.47
CA LYS A 157 -18.42 -17.00 -3.12
C LYS A 157 -18.85 -17.71 -4.41
N LYS A 158 -20.00 -18.36 -4.40
CA LYS A 158 -20.55 -19.06 -5.57
C LYS A 158 -20.85 -18.10 -6.72
N GLU A 159 -21.48 -16.96 -6.45
CA GLU A 159 -21.75 -15.96 -7.47
C GLU A 159 -20.45 -15.33 -8.00
N ALA A 160 -19.51 -15.03 -7.14
CA ALA A 160 -18.18 -14.50 -7.52
C ALA A 160 -17.44 -15.48 -8.46
N ARG A 161 -17.43 -16.77 -8.11
CA ARG A 161 -16.81 -17.84 -8.92
C ARG A 161 -17.48 -17.99 -10.28
N ARG A 162 -18.83 -17.95 -10.31
CA ARG A 162 -19.58 -17.99 -11.56
C ARG A 162 -19.18 -16.85 -12.51
N ARG A 163 -19.00 -15.63 -11.99
CA ARG A 163 -18.57 -14.46 -12.79
C ARG A 163 -17.17 -14.60 -13.37
N LEU A 164 -16.28 -15.33 -12.69
CA LEU A 164 -14.92 -15.58 -13.14
C LEU A 164 -14.70 -16.92 -13.83
N ASN A 165 -15.80 -17.69 -14.06
CA ASN A 165 -15.75 -19.03 -14.66
C ASN A 165 -14.82 -19.99 -13.90
N ILE A 166 -15.03 -20.06 -12.56
CA ILE A 166 -14.31 -20.94 -11.63
C ILE A 166 -15.32 -21.95 -11.07
N ARG A 167 -14.95 -23.23 -11.05
CA ARG A 167 -15.79 -24.28 -10.47
C ARG A 167 -15.81 -24.18 -8.95
N ASP A 168 -16.89 -24.61 -8.30
CA ASP A 168 -17.03 -24.52 -6.84
C ASP A 168 -16.01 -25.40 -6.10
N GLU A 169 -15.58 -26.52 -6.71
CA GLU A 169 -14.60 -27.46 -6.18
C GLU A 169 -13.15 -27.05 -6.39
N ASP A 170 -12.85 -26.10 -7.29
CA ASP A 170 -11.48 -25.65 -7.55
C ASP A 170 -10.91 -24.87 -6.36
N ARG A 171 -9.62 -25.04 -6.09
CA ARG A 171 -8.84 -24.15 -5.26
C ARG A 171 -8.57 -22.88 -6.03
N ALA A 172 -8.84 -21.71 -5.47
CA ALA A 172 -8.69 -20.44 -6.17
C ALA A 172 -7.68 -19.53 -5.47
N ILE A 173 -6.63 -19.16 -6.18
CA ILE A 173 -5.56 -18.27 -5.76
C ILE A 173 -5.72 -16.91 -6.44
N LEU A 174 -5.65 -15.81 -5.70
CA LEU A 174 -5.68 -14.46 -6.25
C LEU A 174 -4.34 -13.76 -6.08
N CYS A 175 -3.80 -13.21 -7.17
CA CYS A 175 -2.74 -12.22 -7.18
C CYS A 175 -3.34 -10.89 -7.69
N PHE A 176 -3.52 -9.92 -6.81
CA PHE A 176 -4.26 -8.68 -7.07
C PHE A 176 -3.37 -7.44 -7.05
N GLY A 177 -3.79 -6.40 -7.78
CA GLY A 177 -3.19 -5.07 -7.76
C GLY A 177 -2.43 -4.73 -9.05
N PHE A 178 -1.69 -3.61 -9.05
CA PHE A 178 -0.96 -3.17 -10.23
C PHE A 178 -0.01 -4.25 -10.77
N ILE A 179 -0.16 -4.60 -12.04
CA ILE A 179 0.66 -5.60 -12.73
C ILE A 179 1.99 -4.95 -13.13
N ARG A 180 3.10 -5.46 -12.56
CA ARG A 180 4.47 -4.94 -12.72
C ARG A 180 5.49 -6.08 -12.60
N LYS A 181 6.71 -5.89 -13.12
CA LYS A 181 7.81 -6.88 -13.07
C LYS A 181 8.15 -7.38 -11.67
N ASN A 182 8.12 -6.49 -10.67
CA ASN A 182 8.48 -6.84 -9.30
C ASN A 182 7.41 -7.63 -8.53
N ARG A 183 6.38 -8.12 -9.21
CA ARG A 183 5.28 -8.89 -8.60
C ARG A 183 5.52 -10.40 -8.56
N GLY A 184 6.53 -10.92 -9.30
CA GLY A 184 6.96 -12.32 -9.24
C GLY A 184 5.96 -13.30 -9.83
N TYR A 185 5.20 -12.90 -10.84
CA TYR A 185 4.19 -13.77 -11.48
C TYR A 185 4.77 -15.06 -12.03
N GLU A 186 6.01 -15.01 -12.52
CA GLU A 186 6.74 -16.16 -13.02
C GLU A 186 6.86 -17.27 -11.96
N TYR A 187 7.17 -16.92 -10.71
CA TYR A 187 7.26 -17.87 -9.59
C TYR A 187 5.90 -18.45 -9.22
N LEU A 188 4.83 -17.62 -9.26
CA LEU A 188 3.48 -18.10 -9.01
C LEU A 188 2.99 -19.05 -10.09
N ILE A 189 3.22 -18.71 -11.36
CA ILE A 189 2.83 -19.54 -12.50
C ILE A 189 3.60 -20.85 -12.45
N ASP A 190 4.91 -20.82 -12.17
CA ASP A 190 5.73 -22.03 -12.07
C ASP A 190 5.29 -22.92 -10.89
N ALA A 191 5.02 -22.35 -9.73
CA ALA A 191 4.47 -23.08 -8.59
C ALA A 191 3.12 -23.73 -8.93
N ALA A 192 2.24 -23.02 -9.63
CA ALA A 192 0.90 -23.47 -9.94
C ALA A 192 0.84 -24.61 -10.99
N LYS A 193 1.86 -24.75 -11.83
CA LYS A 193 1.90 -25.85 -12.84
C LYS A 193 1.78 -27.23 -12.24
N ALA A 194 2.28 -27.43 -11.03
CA ALA A 194 2.28 -28.71 -10.33
C ALA A 194 1.09 -28.88 -9.36
N LEU A 195 0.17 -27.90 -9.30
CA LEU A 195 -0.99 -27.94 -8.40
C LEU A 195 -2.23 -28.43 -9.15
N GLU A 196 -2.81 -29.51 -8.67
CA GLU A 196 -4.07 -30.03 -9.21
C GLU A 196 -5.28 -29.23 -8.72
N ASN A 197 -6.33 -29.17 -9.54
CA ASN A 197 -7.60 -28.51 -9.23
C ASN A 197 -7.42 -27.06 -8.66
N THR A 198 -6.45 -26.35 -9.20
CA THR A 198 -6.08 -25.01 -8.71
C THR A 198 -6.20 -24.00 -9.86
N VAL A 199 -6.96 -22.93 -9.63
CA VAL A 199 -7.09 -21.78 -10.54
C VAL A 199 -6.30 -20.61 -9.96
N VAL A 200 -5.48 -19.98 -10.78
CA VAL A 200 -4.74 -18.75 -10.45
C VAL A 200 -5.36 -17.57 -11.17
N ILE A 201 -5.77 -16.59 -10.41
CA ILE A 201 -6.35 -15.33 -10.90
C ILE A 201 -5.29 -14.24 -10.74
N ILE A 202 -4.92 -13.57 -11.83
CA ILE A 202 -4.09 -12.36 -11.82
C ILE A 202 -4.96 -11.20 -12.29
N ALA A 203 -5.19 -10.21 -11.44
CA ALA A 203 -6.11 -9.12 -11.74
C ALA A 203 -5.55 -7.74 -11.35
N GLY A 204 -5.59 -6.81 -12.30
CA GLY A 204 -5.18 -5.43 -12.05
C GLY A 204 -4.79 -4.66 -13.30
N LYS A 205 -4.63 -3.33 -13.14
CA LYS A 205 -4.13 -2.45 -14.21
C LYS A 205 -2.63 -2.62 -14.38
N SER A 206 -2.16 -2.50 -15.61
CA SER A 206 -0.74 -2.40 -15.95
C SER A 206 -0.47 -1.28 -16.96
N GLU A 207 0.72 -0.73 -16.85
CA GLU A 207 1.33 0.15 -17.86
C GLU A 207 2.54 -0.52 -18.52
N ASP A 208 2.95 -1.71 -18.04
CA ASP A 208 4.05 -2.53 -18.56
C ASP A 208 3.53 -3.50 -19.62
N LYS A 209 3.70 -3.11 -20.91
CA LYS A 209 3.21 -3.89 -22.06
C LYS A 209 3.89 -5.27 -22.16
N ASP A 210 5.15 -5.39 -21.76
CA ASP A 210 5.91 -6.64 -21.88
C ASP A 210 5.41 -7.65 -20.84
N VAL A 211 5.19 -7.23 -19.60
CA VAL A 211 4.60 -8.09 -18.56
C VAL A 211 3.20 -8.53 -18.96
N CYS A 212 2.37 -7.62 -19.47
CA CYS A 212 1.03 -7.96 -19.97
C CYS A 212 1.09 -9.02 -21.08
N LYS A 213 1.97 -8.83 -22.08
CA LYS A 213 2.14 -9.79 -23.17
C LYS A 213 2.56 -11.18 -22.67
N GLN A 214 3.49 -11.21 -21.72
CA GLN A 214 3.95 -12.47 -21.11
C GLN A 214 2.83 -13.18 -20.35
N LEU A 215 2.05 -12.46 -19.53
CA LEU A 215 0.95 -13.05 -18.78
C LEU A 215 -0.15 -13.60 -19.70
N LEU A 216 -0.57 -12.85 -20.72
CA LEU A 216 -1.56 -13.29 -21.67
C LEU A 216 -1.07 -14.49 -22.53
N ALA A 217 0.23 -14.56 -22.84
CA ALA A 217 0.81 -15.72 -23.48
C ALA A 217 0.84 -16.94 -22.54
N SER A 218 1.07 -16.74 -21.25
CA SER A 218 1.01 -17.79 -20.23
C SER A 218 -0.42 -18.31 -20.04
N GLU A 219 -1.42 -17.44 -20.01
CA GLU A 219 -2.84 -17.81 -19.91
C GLU A 219 -3.27 -18.77 -21.04
N LYS A 220 -2.79 -18.53 -22.26
CA LYS A 220 -3.06 -19.44 -23.40
C LYS A 220 -2.43 -20.83 -23.26
N ARG A 221 -1.34 -20.95 -22.49
CA ARG A 221 -0.62 -22.21 -22.28
C ARG A 221 -1.08 -22.97 -21.03
N PHE A 222 -1.62 -22.27 -20.05
CA PHE A 222 -2.02 -22.84 -18.77
C PHE A 222 -3.52 -22.60 -18.53
N PRO A 223 -4.38 -23.60 -18.77
CA PRO A 223 -5.84 -23.48 -18.65
C PRO A 223 -6.33 -23.08 -17.25
N GLN A 224 -5.53 -23.31 -16.21
CA GLN A 224 -5.83 -22.90 -14.84
C GLN A 224 -5.53 -21.42 -14.54
N LEU A 225 -4.86 -20.70 -15.45
CA LEU A 225 -4.59 -19.27 -15.27
C LEU A 225 -5.74 -18.41 -15.82
N ARG A 226 -6.09 -17.36 -15.11
CA ARG A 226 -7.05 -16.31 -15.51
C ARG A 226 -6.40 -14.94 -15.34
N VAL A 227 -6.24 -14.19 -16.43
CA VAL A 227 -5.54 -12.90 -16.42
C VAL A 227 -6.49 -11.76 -16.79
N PHE A 228 -6.67 -10.82 -15.88
CA PHE A 228 -7.52 -9.64 -16.06
C PHE A 228 -6.67 -8.37 -16.03
N VAL A 229 -6.11 -7.99 -17.19
CA VAL A 229 -5.31 -6.75 -17.34
C VAL A 229 -6.27 -5.58 -17.57
N LYS A 230 -6.88 -5.08 -16.51
CA LYS A 230 -7.79 -3.93 -16.54
C LYS A 230 -7.77 -3.16 -15.22
N TRP A 231 -8.23 -1.92 -15.21
CA TRP A 231 -8.63 -1.28 -13.97
C TRP A 231 -9.80 -2.06 -13.38
N ILE A 232 -9.71 -2.41 -12.10
CA ILE A 232 -10.81 -3.06 -11.37
C ILE A 232 -11.55 -1.96 -10.61
N PRO A 233 -12.80 -1.66 -10.95
CA PRO A 233 -13.64 -0.72 -10.20
C PRO A 233 -13.87 -1.20 -8.77
N ASP A 234 -14.12 -0.26 -7.84
CA ASP A 234 -14.27 -0.56 -6.42
C ASP A 234 -15.39 -1.56 -6.15
N GLU A 235 -16.49 -1.49 -6.89
CA GLU A 235 -17.64 -2.41 -6.83
C GLU A 235 -17.33 -3.83 -7.33
N GLU A 236 -16.31 -3.97 -8.22
CA GLU A 236 -15.88 -5.27 -8.73
C GLU A 236 -14.84 -5.96 -7.83
N ILE A 237 -14.19 -5.25 -6.90
CA ILE A 237 -13.16 -5.82 -6.01
C ILE A 237 -13.69 -7.06 -5.29
N GLN A 238 -14.93 -7.00 -4.79
CA GLN A 238 -15.57 -8.12 -4.12
C GLN A 238 -15.68 -9.39 -4.98
N VAL A 239 -15.73 -9.29 -6.31
CA VAL A 239 -15.81 -10.44 -7.21
C VAL A 239 -14.53 -11.26 -7.11
N TYR A 240 -13.38 -10.61 -7.14
CA TYR A 240 -12.08 -11.29 -7.10
C TYR A 240 -11.78 -11.86 -5.72
N PHE A 241 -12.00 -11.06 -4.65
CA PHE A 241 -11.70 -11.50 -3.30
C PHE A 241 -12.70 -12.54 -2.77
N ASN A 242 -13.95 -12.51 -3.19
CA ASN A 242 -14.92 -13.55 -2.81
C ASN A 242 -14.76 -14.84 -3.62
N ALA A 243 -14.27 -14.78 -4.85
CA ALA A 243 -13.99 -15.98 -5.65
C ALA A 243 -12.80 -16.78 -5.13
N CYS A 244 -11.78 -16.12 -4.59
CA CYS A 244 -10.54 -16.80 -4.15
C CYS A 244 -10.68 -17.41 -2.74
N ASP A 245 -9.80 -18.38 -2.46
CA ASP A 245 -9.62 -18.97 -1.14
C ASP A 245 -8.48 -18.29 -0.39
N ILE A 246 -7.40 -17.99 -1.11
CA ILE A 246 -6.19 -17.34 -0.58
C ILE A 246 -5.71 -16.25 -1.53
N VAL A 247 -4.94 -15.31 -0.99
CA VAL A 247 -4.22 -14.32 -1.77
C VAL A 247 -2.73 -14.64 -1.76
N VAL A 248 -2.08 -14.63 -2.92
CA VAL A 248 -0.65 -14.91 -3.04
C VAL A 248 0.06 -13.71 -3.65
N LEU A 249 1.05 -13.20 -2.95
CA LEU A 249 1.81 -12.01 -3.29
C LEU A 249 3.31 -12.36 -3.37
N PRO A 250 3.78 -12.96 -4.48
CA PRO A 250 5.13 -13.50 -4.62
C PRO A 250 6.15 -12.42 -5.01
N TYR A 251 6.07 -11.28 -4.35
CA TYR A 251 6.84 -10.09 -4.69
C TYR A 251 8.35 -10.33 -4.66
N THR A 252 9.06 -9.72 -5.61
CA THR A 252 10.52 -9.76 -5.71
C THR A 252 11.20 -8.49 -5.25
N ASP A 253 10.45 -7.40 -5.14
CA ASP A 253 10.88 -6.11 -4.59
C ASP A 253 9.68 -5.24 -4.25
N ILE A 254 9.53 -4.88 -2.98
CA ILE A 254 8.48 -3.97 -2.49
C ILE A 254 8.85 -3.43 -1.11
N THR A 255 8.34 -2.27 -0.76
CA THR A 255 8.42 -1.68 0.58
C THR A 255 7.23 -2.14 1.42
N THR A 256 6.02 -1.83 1.00
CA THR A 256 4.76 -2.20 1.68
C THR A 256 3.68 -2.55 0.66
N SER A 257 2.61 -3.21 1.10
CA SER A 257 1.51 -3.61 0.22
C SER A 257 0.15 -3.33 0.84
N GLY A 258 -0.64 -2.50 0.20
CA GLY A 258 -2.06 -2.31 0.54
C GLY A 258 -2.94 -3.53 0.20
N VAL A 259 -2.42 -4.51 -0.54
CA VAL A 259 -3.20 -5.71 -0.90
C VAL A 259 -3.34 -6.67 0.29
N ILE A 260 -2.38 -6.72 1.23
CA ILE A 260 -2.51 -7.55 2.44
C ILE A 260 -3.68 -7.09 3.31
N PRO A 261 -3.75 -5.80 3.75
CA PRO A 261 -4.91 -5.35 4.51
C PRO A 261 -6.22 -5.42 3.73
N LEU A 262 -6.19 -5.34 2.40
CA LEU A 262 -7.37 -5.55 1.55
C LEU A 262 -7.81 -7.02 1.57
N ALA A 263 -6.88 -7.97 1.46
CA ALA A 263 -7.18 -9.40 1.58
C ALA A 263 -7.79 -9.73 2.95
N TYR A 264 -7.23 -9.16 4.00
CA TYR A 264 -7.73 -9.34 5.37
C TYR A 264 -9.14 -8.76 5.56
N ALA A 265 -9.46 -7.64 4.91
CA ALA A 265 -10.80 -7.06 4.92
C ALA A 265 -11.86 -8.00 4.31
N PHE A 266 -11.45 -8.88 3.38
CA PHE A 266 -12.28 -9.94 2.81
C PHE A 266 -12.08 -11.30 3.50
N SER A 267 -11.46 -11.36 4.66
CA SER A 267 -11.18 -12.59 5.41
C SER A 267 -10.41 -13.62 4.56
N ARG A 268 -9.39 -13.17 3.80
CA ARG A 268 -8.54 -14.04 2.98
C ARG A 268 -7.16 -14.16 3.60
N PRO A 269 -6.70 -15.38 3.93
CA PRO A 269 -5.32 -15.58 4.33
C PRO A 269 -4.36 -15.30 3.18
N VAL A 270 -3.13 -14.91 3.52
CA VAL A 270 -2.15 -14.42 2.55
C VAL A 270 -0.88 -15.25 2.57
N ILE A 271 -0.38 -15.65 1.39
CA ILE A 271 1.01 -16.08 1.24
C ILE A 271 1.79 -14.92 0.64
N THR A 272 2.90 -14.54 1.26
CA THR A 272 3.77 -13.48 0.74
C THR A 272 5.25 -13.84 0.89
N THR A 273 6.11 -13.03 0.28
CA THR A 273 7.56 -13.19 0.39
C THR A 273 8.11 -12.41 1.58
N ASN A 274 9.30 -12.80 2.05
CA ASN A 274 10.03 -12.19 3.17
C ASN A 274 10.72 -10.85 2.81
N ILE A 275 10.06 -10.02 2.00
CA ILE A 275 10.60 -8.74 1.50
C ILE A 275 9.88 -7.56 2.14
N GLY A 276 10.63 -6.51 2.47
CA GLY A 276 10.09 -5.27 3.04
C GLY A 276 9.32 -5.52 4.33
N GLY A 277 8.36 -4.65 4.64
CA GLY A 277 7.49 -4.75 5.81
C GLY A 277 6.37 -5.81 5.73
N LEU A 278 6.36 -6.67 4.70
CA LEU A 278 5.28 -7.66 4.52
C LEU A 278 5.28 -8.71 5.64
N ARG A 279 6.47 -9.11 6.10
CA ARG A 279 6.62 -10.10 7.17
C ARG A 279 6.14 -9.59 8.54
N ASP A 280 6.02 -8.28 8.73
CA ASP A 280 5.55 -7.69 9.98
C ASP A 280 4.02 -7.75 10.10
N ILE A 281 3.33 -7.99 8.96
CA ILE A 281 1.87 -8.01 8.88
C ILE A 281 1.32 -9.43 8.80
N VAL A 282 2.04 -10.36 8.14
CA VAL A 282 1.59 -11.75 7.97
C VAL A 282 2.13 -12.62 9.10
N THR A 283 1.22 -13.20 9.89
CA THR A 283 1.53 -14.12 10.98
C THR A 283 1.14 -15.55 10.61
N GLU A 284 1.53 -16.55 11.40
CA GLU A 284 1.17 -17.96 11.17
C GLU A 284 -0.35 -18.21 11.19
N ASP A 285 -1.11 -17.38 11.93
CA ASP A 285 -2.56 -17.44 12.00
C ASP A 285 -3.26 -16.77 10.82
N THR A 286 -2.55 -15.89 10.08
CA THR A 286 -3.13 -15.09 9.00
C THR A 286 -2.60 -15.46 7.63
N GLY A 287 -1.55 -16.28 7.57
CA GLY A 287 -0.94 -16.64 6.31
C GLY A 287 0.41 -17.35 6.42
N MET A 288 1.22 -17.23 5.38
CA MET A 288 2.55 -17.82 5.33
C MET A 288 3.54 -16.88 4.65
N ILE A 289 4.81 -16.98 5.04
CA ILE A 289 5.91 -16.21 4.46
C ILE A 289 6.90 -17.19 3.81
N VAL A 290 7.31 -16.90 2.58
CA VAL A 290 8.25 -17.72 1.82
C VAL A 290 9.45 -16.89 1.35
N PRO A 291 10.59 -17.52 1.01
CA PRO A 291 11.68 -16.84 0.32
C PRO A 291 11.20 -16.26 -1.02
N ALA A 292 11.71 -15.08 -1.36
CA ALA A 292 11.46 -14.51 -2.67
C ALA A 292 12.22 -15.25 -3.77
N ARG A 293 11.65 -15.28 -4.98
CA ARG A 293 12.23 -15.93 -6.17
C ARG A 293 12.41 -17.45 -6.02
N ASP A 294 11.56 -18.09 -5.22
CA ASP A 294 11.57 -19.53 -4.97
C ASP A 294 10.18 -20.12 -5.26
N ALA A 295 10.00 -20.68 -6.46
CA ALA A 295 8.74 -21.28 -6.88
C ALA A 295 8.43 -22.57 -6.12
N ASP A 296 9.45 -23.33 -5.71
CA ASP A 296 9.26 -24.58 -4.95
C ASP A 296 8.81 -24.30 -3.51
N ALA A 297 9.44 -23.33 -2.83
CA ALA A 297 8.99 -22.88 -1.52
C ALA A 297 7.55 -22.33 -1.58
N LEU A 298 7.23 -21.57 -2.64
CA LEU A 298 5.88 -21.04 -2.85
C LEU A 298 4.86 -22.16 -3.08
N ARG A 299 5.19 -23.17 -3.91
CA ARG A 299 4.34 -24.34 -4.13
C ARG A 299 4.05 -25.08 -2.82
N LYS A 300 5.10 -25.41 -2.05
CA LYS A 300 4.96 -26.08 -0.74
C LYS A 300 4.08 -25.28 0.23
N ALA A 301 4.22 -23.96 0.26
CA ALA A 301 3.41 -23.10 1.08
C ALA A 301 1.93 -23.10 0.63
N ILE A 302 1.66 -23.09 -0.67
CA ILE A 302 0.30 -23.21 -1.22
C ILE A 302 -0.32 -24.56 -0.85
N GLU A 303 0.39 -25.67 -1.01
CA GLU A 303 -0.08 -26.99 -0.60
C GLU A 303 -0.38 -27.04 0.91
N ASN A 304 0.53 -26.52 1.72
CA ASN A 304 0.40 -26.48 3.17
C ASN A 304 -0.81 -25.64 3.62
N ILE A 305 -0.98 -24.43 3.09
CA ILE A 305 -2.07 -23.55 3.54
C ILE A 305 -3.44 -24.13 3.18
N PHE A 306 -3.56 -24.83 2.04
CA PHE A 306 -4.80 -25.52 1.66
C PHE A 306 -5.10 -26.76 2.52
N SER A 307 -4.16 -27.25 3.32
CA SER A 307 -4.41 -28.31 4.31
C SER A 307 -4.89 -27.77 5.66
N ARG A 308 -4.90 -26.44 5.82
CA ARG A 308 -5.33 -25.76 7.05
C ARG A 308 -6.80 -25.34 6.98
N ASP A 309 -7.35 -24.92 8.12
CA ASP A 309 -8.66 -24.29 8.19
C ASP A 309 -8.59 -22.84 7.69
N LEU A 310 -8.86 -22.65 6.40
CA LEU A 310 -8.84 -21.32 5.75
C LEU A 310 -9.91 -20.37 6.30
N LEU A 311 -11.03 -20.89 6.83
CA LEU A 311 -12.07 -20.05 7.44
C LEU A 311 -11.58 -19.48 8.77
N ALA A 312 -10.97 -20.30 9.62
CA ALA A 312 -10.36 -19.84 10.87
C ALA A 312 -9.24 -18.85 10.60
N MET A 313 -8.33 -19.14 9.64
CA MET A 313 -7.26 -18.23 9.24
C MET A 313 -7.81 -16.90 8.71
N GLY A 314 -8.85 -16.94 7.87
CA GLY A 314 -9.50 -15.74 7.35
C GLY A 314 -10.13 -14.88 8.45
N LYS A 315 -10.75 -15.52 9.46
CA LYS A 315 -11.28 -14.82 10.65
C LYS A 315 -10.14 -14.16 11.44
N CYS A 316 -9.04 -14.86 11.68
CA CYS A 316 -7.86 -14.31 12.35
C CYS A 316 -7.30 -13.12 11.56
N ALA A 317 -7.21 -13.21 10.23
CA ALA A 317 -6.76 -12.13 9.36
C ALA A 317 -7.64 -10.88 9.46
N TYR A 318 -8.96 -11.05 9.45
CA TYR A 318 -9.89 -9.94 9.62
C TYR A 318 -9.77 -9.28 10.99
N GLU A 319 -9.70 -10.06 12.08
CA GLU A 319 -9.53 -9.53 13.44
C GLU A 319 -8.17 -8.85 13.63
N TYR A 320 -7.09 -9.43 13.09
CA TYR A 320 -5.77 -8.79 13.06
C TYR A 320 -5.84 -7.43 12.36
N SER A 321 -6.44 -7.38 11.18
CA SER A 321 -6.63 -6.15 10.42
C SER A 321 -7.39 -5.09 11.22
N ARG A 322 -8.45 -5.48 11.91
CA ARG A 322 -9.26 -4.59 12.74
C ARG A 322 -8.48 -4.03 13.94
N LYS A 323 -7.68 -4.87 14.58
CA LYS A 323 -7.01 -4.57 15.86
C LYS A 323 -5.66 -3.89 15.63
N GLU A 324 -4.81 -4.46 14.78
CA GLU A 324 -3.42 -4.01 14.62
C GLU A 324 -3.24 -2.98 13.48
N LEU A 325 -4.11 -3.01 12.46
CA LEU A 325 -4.09 -2.06 11.35
C LEU A 325 -5.21 -1.02 11.48
N GLY A 326 -5.70 -0.79 12.69
CA GLY A 326 -6.82 0.12 12.98
C GLY A 326 -6.48 1.58 12.70
N TRP A 327 -7.39 2.28 12.02
CA TRP A 327 -7.23 3.70 11.71
C TRP A 327 -7.22 4.62 12.93
N GLU A 328 -7.95 4.25 14.01
CA GLU A 328 -7.99 5.02 15.26
C GLU A 328 -6.61 5.10 15.91
N SER A 329 -5.93 3.95 16.05
CA SER A 329 -4.57 3.88 16.59
C SER A 329 -3.58 4.64 15.71
N ASN A 330 -3.68 4.48 14.39
CA ASN A 330 -2.84 5.18 13.43
C ASN A 330 -3.03 6.71 13.52
N ALA A 331 -4.26 7.17 13.57
CA ALA A 331 -4.57 8.60 13.70
C ALA A 331 -4.03 9.19 15.00
N GLN A 332 -4.11 8.45 16.12
CA GLN A 332 -3.59 8.89 17.40
C GLN A 332 -2.05 9.04 17.36
N LYS A 333 -1.33 8.04 16.83
CA LYS A 333 0.13 8.10 16.67
C LYS A 333 0.57 9.25 15.75
N ILE A 334 -0.16 9.49 14.66
CA ILE A 334 0.11 10.62 13.75
C ILE A 334 -0.13 11.95 14.45
N ARG A 335 -1.18 12.08 15.23
CA ARG A 335 -1.44 13.27 16.03
C ARG A 335 -0.29 13.55 17.00
N GLU A 336 0.19 12.52 17.71
CA GLU A 336 1.34 12.65 18.62
C GLU A 336 2.60 13.11 17.88
N LEU A 337 2.87 12.54 16.69
CA LEU A 337 3.96 13.00 15.83
C LEU A 337 3.82 14.50 15.46
N TYR A 338 2.62 14.95 15.13
CA TYR A 338 2.38 16.36 14.84
C TYR A 338 2.60 17.25 16.06
N GLU A 339 2.32 16.77 17.26
CA GLU A 339 2.59 17.48 18.51
C GLU A 339 4.09 17.64 18.75
N LEU A 340 4.85 16.56 18.60
CA LEU A 340 6.32 16.57 18.69
C LEU A 340 6.93 17.51 17.63
N THR A 341 6.47 17.41 16.38
CA THR A 341 6.96 18.24 15.27
C THR A 341 6.66 19.74 15.48
N GLY A 342 5.56 20.07 16.13
CA GLY A 342 5.16 21.45 16.41
C GLY A 342 5.81 22.09 17.65
N SER A 343 6.41 21.30 18.53
CA SER A 343 7.07 21.74 19.76
C SER A 343 8.57 22.02 19.62
N VAL A 344 9.17 21.63 18.52
CA VAL A 344 10.57 21.95 18.22
C VAL A 344 10.62 23.37 17.63
N ASN A 345 11.10 24.33 18.43
CA ASN A 345 11.32 25.73 18.04
C ASN A 345 12.51 25.88 17.10
#